data_d2caf625e5b0d97ee733dc69c39bff44
#
_entry.id   d2caf625e5b0d97ee733dc69c39bff44
#
_cell.length_a   1.000
_cell.length_b   1.000
_cell.length_c   1.000
_cell.angle_alpha   90.00
_cell.angle_beta   90.00
_cell.angle_gamma   90.00
#
_symmetry.space_group_name_H-M   'P 1'
#
loop_
_entity.id
_entity.type
_entity.pdbx_description
1 polymer ?
#
loop_
_entity_poly.entity_id
_entity_poly.type
_entity_poly.pdbx_seq_one_letter_code
_entity_poly.pdbx_strand_id
1 'polypeptide(L)'
;VSLAPSGQWRIIALFFTHALAAGTIHTRIPDLQLQIGLSEAQLGLVLIGQPLGALSVFLFSSAIIERFGPRRVILWLLPLVVCTAALATLLLHPIAFFVLLAINGIGFSLSNIAVNVEADRVEAATGGRIMNTCHGAWSIGFLLTSLVGAVLRGLDVAPAIHLWGMAPLLIALLLWVALPMPAMPPRPHAGEKGSKLAIPTLATLG
;
A
#
# COMPACT_ATOMS: atom_id res chain seq x y z
N VAL A 1 -25.60 -8.80 -8.67
CA VAL A 1 -25.32 -7.46 -9.25
C VAL A 1 -24.17 -7.67 -10.22
N SER A 2 -24.45 -7.74 -11.53
CA SER A 2 -23.37 -7.79 -12.52
C SER A 2 -22.69 -6.42 -12.53
N LEU A 3 -21.46 -6.36 -12.08
CA LEU A 3 -20.65 -5.19 -12.30
C LEU A 3 -20.38 -5.05 -13.79
N ALA A 4 -20.78 -3.90 -14.33
CA ALA A 4 -20.37 -3.54 -15.68
C ALA A 4 -18.82 -3.54 -15.74
N PRO A 5 -18.21 -3.78 -16.93
CA PRO A 5 -16.76 -3.70 -17.12
C PRO A 5 -16.12 -2.41 -16.59
N SER A 6 -16.93 -1.36 -16.40
CA SER A 6 -16.58 -0.08 -15.80
C SER A 6 -16.10 -0.16 -14.33
N GLY A 7 -16.29 -1.26 -13.60
CA GLY A 7 -15.80 -1.42 -12.22
C GLY A 7 -14.37 -1.93 -12.14
N GLN A 8 -13.92 -2.72 -13.10
CA GLN A 8 -12.60 -3.36 -13.08
C GLN A 8 -11.45 -2.37 -13.25
N TRP A 9 -11.60 -1.36 -14.12
CA TRP A 9 -10.56 -0.36 -14.35
C TRP A 9 -10.22 0.44 -13.08
N ARG A 10 -11.20 0.64 -12.19
CA ARG A 10 -11.00 1.40 -10.95
C ARG A 10 -10.08 0.68 -9.98
N ILE A 11 -10.23 -0.65 -9.86
CA ILE A 11 -9.32 -1.41 -9.01
C ILE A 11 -7.91 -1.46 -9.59
N ILE A 12 -7.76 -1.56 -10.91
CA ILE A 12 -6.47 -1.47 -11.60
C ILE A 12 -5.84 -0.07 -11.36
N ALA A 13 -6.62 1.00 -11.50
CA ALA A 13 -6.17 2.36 -11.21
C ALA A 13 -5.83 2.56 -9.73
N LEU A 14 -6.50 1.86 -8.82
CA LEU A 14 -6.19 1.90 -7.39
C LEU A 14 -4.83 1.27 -7.08
N PHE A 15 -4.48 0.14 -7.69
CA PHE A 15 -3.14 -0.44 -7.60
C PHE A 15 -2.07 0.51 -8.13
N PHE A 16 -2.33 1.15 -9.26
CA PHE A 16 -1.44 2.16 -9.83
C PHE A 16 -1.25 3.35 -8.86
N THR A 17 -2.34 3.89 -8.31
CA THR A 17 -2.30 5.00 -7.34
C THR A 17 -1.55 4.61 -6.07
N HIS A 18 -1.78 3.38 -5.57
CA HIS A 18 -1.07 2.84 -4.41
C HIS A 18 0.43 2.76 -4.66
N ALA A 19 0.85 2.33 -5.85
CA ALA A 19 2.26 2.26 -6.24
C ALA A 19 2.91 3.65 -6.33
N LEU A 20 2.21 4.63 -6.91
CA LEU A 20 2.69 6.02 -6.94
C LEU A 20 2.94 6.54 -5.51
N ALA A 21 1.99 6.32 -4.60
CA ALA A 21 2.11 6.74 -3.20
C ALA A 21 3.27 6.03 -2.49
N ALA A 22 3.39 4.70 -2.67
CA ALA A 22 4.44 3.89 -2.06
C ALA A 22 5.84 4.29 -2.52
N GLY A 23 6.02 4.54 -3.83
CA GLY A 23 7.34 4.82 -4.42
C GLY A 23 7.88 6.21 -4.11
N THR A 24 7.00 7.17 -3.79
CA THR A 24 7.37 8.60 -3.70
C THR A 24 8.49 8.86 -2.69
N ILE A 25 8.44 8.30 -1.49
CA ILE A 25 9.45 8.53 -0.45
C ILE A 25 10.79 7.86 -0.81
N HIS A 26 10.76 6.67 -1.44
CA HIS A 26 11.96 5.87 -1.70
C HIS A 26 12.93 6.60 -2.62
N THR A 27 12.43 7.41 -3.55
CA THR A 27 13.26 8.20 -4.48
C THR A 27 14.02 9.32 -3.79
N ARG A 28 13.61 9.70 -2.57
CA ARG A 28 14.17 10.82 -1.79
C ARG A 28 14.96 10.39 -0.55
N ILE A 29 15.09 9.08 -0.32
CA ILE A 29 15.88 8.57 0.82
C ILE A 29 17.30 9.15 0.86
N PRO A 30 18.07 9.24 -0.26
CA PRO A 30 19.40 9.84 -0.20
C PRO A 30 19.40 11.31 0.18
N ASP A 31 18.37 12.07 -0.22
CA ASP A 31 18.26 13.50 0.14
C ASP A 31 17.94 13.66 1.63
N LEU A 32 17.03 12.79 2.14
CA LEU A 32 16.67 12.75 3.57
C LEU A 32 17.85 12.31 4.44
N GLN A 33 18.68 11.37 3.96
CA GLN A 33 19.92 10.96 4.61
C GLN A 33 20.86 12.15 4.80
N LEU A 34 21.08 12.92 3.74
CA LEU A 34 21.94 14.11 3.77
C LEU A 34 21.37 15.20 4.69
N GLN A 35 20.05 15.43 4.59
CA GLN A 35 19.37 16.43 5.41
C GLN A 35 19.50 16.15 6.92
N ILE A 36 19.37 14.88 7.32
CA ILE A 36 19.44 14.47 8.75
C ILE A 36 20.89 14.27 9.20
N GLY A 37 21.83 14.13 8.26
CA GLY A 37 23.25 13.88 8.55
C GLY A 37 23.52 12.42 8.97
N LEU A 38 22.81 11.45 8.37
CA LEU A 38 22.95 10.03 8.69
C LEU A 38 24.17 9.41 7.98
N SER A 39 24.97 8.66 8.73
CA SER A 39 25.91 7.73 8.12
C SER A 39 25.16 6.57 7.44
N GLU A 40 25.83 5.80 6.56
CA GLU A 40 25.27 4.62 5.87
C GLU A 40 24.70 3.60 6.87
N ALA A 41 25.43 3.34 7.95
CA ALA A 41 25.00 2.41 9.00
C ALA A 41 23.75 2.92 9.74
N GLN A 42 23.69 4.21 10.06
CA GLN A 42 22.54 4.85 10.70
C GLN A 42 21.33 4.84 9.75
N LEU A 43 21.52 5.11 8.47
CA LEU A 43 20.46 5.00 7.47
C LEU A 43 19.87 3.59 7.45
N GLY A 44 20.72 2.56 7.40
CA GLY A 44 20.27 1.17 7.45
C GLY A 44 19.40 0.88 8.67
N LEU A 45 19.80 1.34 9.86
CA LEU A 45 19.01 1.18 11.09
C LEU A 45 17.68 1.92 11.04
N VAL A 46 17.66 3.15 10.52
CA VAL A 46 16.44 3.95 10.42
C VAL A 46 15.46 3.35 9.43
N LEU A 47 15.93 2.80 8.30
CA LEU A 47 15.09 2.15 7.30
C LEU A 47 14.39 0.89 7.81
N ILE A 48 14.90 0.24 8.87
CA ILE A 48 14.22 -0.90 9.53
C ILE A 48 12.86 -0.47 10.12
N GLY A 49 12.66 0.80 10.40
CA GLY A 49 11.38 1.32 10.90
C GLY A 49 10.20 0.93 10.03
N GLN A 50 10.30 1.05 8.71
CA GLN A 50 9.20 0.74 7.79
C GLN A 50 8.78 -0.75 7.82
N PRO A 51 9.67 -1.73 7.67
CA PRO A 51 9.28 -3.14 7.80
C PRO A 51 8.82 -3.51 9.22
N LEU A 52 9.36 -2.92 10.29
CA LEU A 52 8.87 -3.15 11.64
C LEU A 52 7.43 -2.65 11.80
N GLY A 53 7.12 -1.46 11.29
CA GLY A 53 5.75 -0.95 11.26
C GLY A 53 4.82 -1.88 10.49
N ALA A 54 5.23 -2.34 9.32
CA ALA A 54 4.46 -3.26 8.50
C ALA A 54 4.17 -4.59 9.23
N LEU A 55 5.18 -5.18 9.87
CA LEU A 55 5.05 -6.44 10.61
C LEU A 55 4.17 -6.30 11.86
N SER A 56 4.23 -5.16 12.55
CA SER A 56 3.46 -4.93 13.78
C SER A 56 1.94 -5.06 13.59
N VAL A 57 1.43 -4.76 12.39
CA VAL A 57 0.00 -4.81 12.07
C VAL A 57 -0.40 -6.03 11.24
N PHE A 58 0.57 -6.78 10.75
CA PHE A 58 0.30 -7.91 9.85
C PHE A 58 -0.65 -8.94 10.46
N LEU A 59 -0.45 -9.30 11.74
CA LEU A 59 -1.29 -10.28 12.45
C LEU A 59 -2.72 -9.78 12.71
N PHE A 60 -2.93 -8.47 12.73
CA PHE A 60 -4.23 -7.85 13.00
C PHE A 60 -4.93 -7.37 11.73
N SER A 61 -4.27 -7.48 10.58
CA SER A 61 -4.74 -6.91 9.31
C SER A 61 -6.11 -7.45 8.89
N SER A 62 -6.33 -8.75 8.99
CA SER A 62 -7.61 -9.38 8.66
C SER A 62 -8.75 -8.83 9.52
N ALA A 63 -8.56 -8.76 10.85
CA ALA A 63 -9.56 -8.25 11.78
C ALA A 63 -9.89 -6.77 11.50
N ILE A 64 -8.88 -5.96 11.18
CA ILE A 64 -9.06 -4.54 10.84
C ILE A 64 -9.85 -4.41 9.52
N ILE A 65 -9.47 -5.17 8.49
CA ILE A 65 -10.12 -5.11 7.18
C ILE A 65 -11.55 -5.66 7.23
N GLU A 66 -11.80 -6.71 8.00
CA GLU A 66 -13.15 -7.25 8.20
C GLU A 66 -14.05 -6.26 8.93
N ARG A 67 -13.53 -5.60 9.99
CA ARG A 67 -14.30 -4.66 10.81
C ARG A 67 -14.66 -3.38 10.06
N PHE A 68 -13.72 -2.79 9.31
CA PHE A 68 -13.90 -1.47 8.70
C PHE A 68 -14.22 -1.55 7.20
N GLY A 69 -13.95 -2.69 6.58
CA GLY A 69 -14.02 -2.89 5.13
C GLY A 69 -12.79 -2.35 4.40
N PRO A 70 -12.34 -3.04 3.31
CA PRO A 70 -11.10 -2.70 2.61
C PRO A 70 -11.11 -1.28 2.06
N ARG A 71 -12.22 -0.82 1.49
CA ARG A 71 -12.34 0.53 0.93
C ARG A 71 -12.07 1.64 1.96
N ARG A 72 -12.61 1.54 3.18
CA ARG A 72 -12.37 2.54 4.23
C ARG A 72 -10.91 2.51 4.67
N VAL A 73 -10.36 1.32 4.83
CA VAL A 73 -8.93 1.14 5.19
C VAL A 73 -8.04 1.83 4.17
N ILE A 74 -8.30 1.64 2.86
CA ILE A 74 -7.56 2.30 1.78
C ILE A 74 -7.70 3.84 1.86
N LEU A 75 -8.93 4.34 2.01
CA LEU A 75 -9.21 5.78 2.05
C LEU A 75 -8.58 6.49 3.26
N TRP A 76 -8.32 5.79 4.36
CA TRP A 76 -7.66 6.35 5.54
C TRP A 76 -6.15 6.21 5.49
N LEU A 77 -5.67 5.04 5.07
CA LEU A 77 -4.25 4.71 5.23
C LEU A 77 -3.38 5.09 4.03
N LEU A 78 -3.93 5.16 2.82
CA LEU A 78 -3.14 5.64 1.70
C LEU A 78 -2.80 7.14 1.80
N PRO A 79 -3.73 8.04 2.23
CA PRO A 79 -3.34 9.40 2.61
C PRO A 79 -2.30 9.47 3.73
N LEU A 80 -2.37 8.57 4.73
CA LEU A 80 -1.35 8.49 5.79
C LEU A 80 0.03 8.18 5.19
N VAL A 81 0.13 7.22 4.26
CA VAL A 81 1.40 6.90 3.56
C VAL A 81 1.95 8.12 2.83
N VAL A 82 1.10 8.84 2.11
CA VAL A 82 1.48 10.04 1.36
C VAL A 82 1.89 11.18 2.29
N CYS A 83 1.10 11.43 3.35
CA CYS A 83 1.40 12.51 4.31
C CYS A 83 2.68 12.22 5.11
N THR A 84 2.91 10.98 5.54
CA THR A 84 4.15 10.62 6.24
C THR A 84 5.37 10.76 5.34
N ALA A 85 5.25 10.45 4.04
CA ALA A 85 6.31 10.71 3.08
C ALA A 85 6.64 12.21 2.98
N ALA A 86 5.64 13.08 2.89
CA ALA A 86 5.85 14.52 2.86
C ALA A 86 6.43 15.07 4.17
N LEU A 87 5.90 14.59 5.31
CA LEU A 87 6.40 14.99 6.64
C LEU A 87 7.86 14.59 6.88
N ALA A 88 8.37 13.55 6.24
CA ALA A 88 9.78 13.14 6.34
C ALA A 88 10.74 14.29 5.97
N THR A 89 10.34 15.19 5.07
CA THR A 89 11.14 16.35 4.65
C THR A 89 11.31 17.42 5.72
N LEU A 90 10.56 17.35 6.80
CA LEU A 90 10.64 18.31 7.93
C LEU A 90 11.48 17.78 9.09
N LEU A 91 11.92 16.52 9.02
CA LEU A 91 12.63 15.88 10.12
C LEU A 91 14.13 16.09 10.03
N LEU A 92 14.74 16.36 11.21
CA LEU A 92 16.17 16.55 11.39
C LEU A 92 16.77 15.57 12.41
N HIS A 93 15.99 14.60 12.89
CA HIS A 93 16.41 13.68 13.94
C HIS A 93 16.21 12.21 13.52
N PRO A 94 17.23 11.34 13.67
CA PRO A 94 17.17 9.93 13.25
C PRO A 94 16.00 9.16 13.85
N ILE A 95 15.77 9.31 15.17
CA ILE A 95 14.68 8.59 15.86
C ILE A 95 13.31 9.04 15.36
N ALA A 96 13.13 10.35 15.12
CA ALA A 96 11.87 10.84 14.58
C ALA A 96 11.62 10.29 13.16
N PHE A 97 12.66 10.18 12.34
CA PHE A 97 12.56 9.58 11.01
C PHE A 97 12.27 8.09 11.08
N PHE A 98 12.90 7.34 11.99
CA PHE A 98 12.58 5.93 12.24
C PHE A 98 11.11 5.74 12.61
N VAL A 99 10.60 6.51 13.57
CA VAL A 99 9.18 6.44 14.02
C VAL A 99 8.24 6.79 12.87
N LEU A 100 8.55 7.81 12.09
CA LEU A 100 7.74 8.20 10.95
C LEU A 100 7.71 7.10 9.88
N LEU A 101 8.84 6.43 9.61
CA LEU A 101 8.90 5.29 8.71
C LEU A 101 8.11 4.10 9.25
N ALA A 102 8.10 3.87 10.57
CA ALA A 102 7.27 2.82 11.17
C ALA A 102 5.76 3.12 10.96
N ILE A 103 5.33 4.36 11.16
CA ILE A 103 3.95 4.78 10.89
C ILE A 103 3.63 4.64 9.39
N ASN A 104 4.54 5.03 8.51
CA ASN A 104 4.42 4.83 7.05
C ASN A 104 4.26 3.34 6.71
N GLY A 105 5.06 2.47 7.34
CA GLY A 105 5.01 1.02 7.16
C GLY A 105 3.67 0.41 7.59
N ILE A 106 3.09 0.86 8.70
CA ILE A 106 1.74 0.49 9.14
C ILE A 106 0.71 0.83 8.05
N GLY A 107 0.73 2.09 7.60
CA GLY A 107 -0.19 2.57 6.57
C GLY A 107 -0.04 1.81 5.25
N PHE A 108 1.21 1.61 4.81
CA PHE A 108 1.53 0.86 3.60
C PHE A 108 1.06 -0.59 3.66
N SER A 109 1.38 -1.32 4.73
CA SER A 109 1.03 -2.73 4.88
C SER A 109 -0.48 -2.96 4.86
N LEU A 110 -1.22 -2.23 5.69
CA LEU A 110 -2.68 -2.38 5.75
C LEU A 110 -3.38 -1.93 4.47
N SER A 111 -2.94 -0.82 3.85
CA SER A 111 -3.52 -0.38 2.58
C SER A 111 -3.21 -1.36 1.45
N ASN A 112 -2.01 -1.94 1.42
CA ASN A 112 -1.62 -2.97 0.44
C ASN A 112 -2.49 -4.21 0.56
N ILE A 113 -2.67 -4.76 1.77
CA ILE A 113 -3.54 -5.91 1.99
C ILE A 113 -4.99 -5.57 1.59
N ALA A 114 -5.47 -4.39 1.97
CA ALA A 114 -6.83 -3.96 1.66
C ALA A 114 -7.09 -3.82 0.15
N VAL A 115 -6.12 -3.30 -0.62
CA VAL A 115 -6.22 -3.20 -2.09
C VAL A 115 -6.29 -4.59 -2.72
N ASN A 116 -5.49 -5.56 -2.23
CA ASN A 116 -5.51 -6.94 -2.71
C ASN A 116 -6.85 -7.64 -2.36
N VAL A 117 -7.38 -7.44 -1.16
CA VAL A 117 -8.70 -7.97 -0.76
C VAL A 117 -9.81 -7.40 -1.64
N GLU A 118 -9.75 -6.11 -1.98
CA GLU A 118 -10.74 -5.49 -2.86
C GLU A 118 -10.65 -6.05 -4.29
N ALA A 119 -9.44 -6.29 -4.80
CA ALA A 119 -9.24 -6.93 -6.11
C ALA A 119 -9.80 -8.36 -6.14
N ASP A 120 -9.54 -9.16 -5.10
CA ASP A 120 -10.09 -10.51 -4.98
C ASP A 120 -11.63 -10.51 -4.96
N ARG A 121 -12.25 -9.54 -4.25
CA ARG A 121 -13.71 -9.37 -4.25
C ARG A 121 -14.26 -9.01 -5.62
N VAL A 122 -13.57 -8.13 -6.36
CA VAL A 122 -13.95 -7.78 -7.74
C VAL A 122 -13.82 -8.99 -8.65
N GLU A 123 -12.74 -9.78 -8.56
CA GLU A 123 -12.60 -11.03 -9.32
C GLU A 123 -13.75 -12.01 -9.04
N ALA A 124 -14.05 -12.22 -7.75
CA ALA A 124 -15.14 -13.11 -7.34
C ALA A 124 -16.52 -12.67 -7.86
N ALA A 125 -16.75 -11.35 -7.89
CA ALA A 125 -18.04 -10.79 -8.35
C ALA A 125 -18.18 -10.77 -9.87
N THR A 126 -17.08 -10.65 -10.62
CA THR A 126 -17.10 -10.51 -12.09
C THR A 126 -16.76 -11.80 -12.85
N GLY A 127 -16.16 -12.78 -12.16
CA GLY A 127 -15.62 -14.01 -12.79
C GLY A 127 -14.36 -13.75 -13.63
N GLY A 128 -13.87 -12.51 -13.65
CA GLY A 128 -12.65 -12.13 -14.39
C GLY A 128 -11.38 -12.40 -13.58
N ARG A 129 -10.26 -12.54 -14.27
CA ARG A 129 -8.92 -12.65 -13.66
C ARG A 129 -8.16 -11.35 -13.87
N ILE A 130 -8.26 -10.42 -12.92
CA ILE A 130 -7.65 -9.07 -13.04
C ILE A 130 -6.42 -8.88 -12.16
N MET A 131 -6.12 -9.80 -11.24
CA MET A 131 -5.04 -9.65 -10.26
C MET A 131 -3.68 -9.40 -10.92
N ASN A 132 -3.34 -10.16 -11.97
CA ASN A 132 -2.09 -9.97 -12.70
C ASN A 132 -2.01 -8.57 -13.36
N THR A 133 -3.13 -8.10 -13.92
CA THR A 133 -3.22 -6.74 -14.49
C THR A 133 -3.07 -5.68 -13.41
N CYS A 134 -3.65 -5.90 -12.23
CA CYS A 134 -3.49 -5.02 -11.08
C CYS A 134 -2.03 -4.90 -10.65
N HIS A 135 -1.31 -6.04 -10.52
CA HIS A 135 0.11 -6.02 -10.19
C HIS A 135 0.98 -5.43 -11.31
N GLY A 136 0.60 -5.64 -12.58
CA GLY A 136 1.24 -4.96 -13.70
C GLY A 136 1.08 -3.44 -13.63
N ALA A 137 -0.12 -2.95 -13.33
CA ALA A 137 -0.39 -1.53 -13.13
C ALA A 137 0.37 -0.97 -11.93
N TRP A 138 0.49 -1.74 -10.84
CA TRP A 138 1.31 -1.40 -9.68
C TRP A 138 2.78 -1.22 -10.08
N SER A 139 3.35 -2.17 -10.84
CA SER A 139 4.74 -2.11 -11.30
C SER A 139 4.99 -0.89 -12.19
N ILE A 140 4.07 -0.56 -13.10
CA ILE A 140 4.14 0.64 -13.95
C ILE A 140 4.07 1.91 -13.10
N GLY A 141 3.16 1.97 -12.12
CA GLY A 141 3.06 3.10 -11.20
C GLY A 141 4.33 3.32 -10.39
N PHE A 142 4.91 2.23 -9.87
CA PHE A 142 6.17 2.29 -9.12
C PHE A 142 7.35 2.74 -10.00
N LEU A 143 7.44 2.23 -11.23
CA LEU A 143 8.43 2.68 -12.21
C LEU A 143 8.26 4.18 -12.52
N LEU A 144 7.03 4.62 -12.77
CA LEU A 144 6.75 6.01 -13.11
C LEU A 144 7.14 6.96 -11.98
N THR A 145 6.74 6.66 -10.73
CA THR A 145 7.12 7.51 -9.58
C THR A 145 8.63 7.50 -9.36
N SER A 146 9.32 6.38 -9.63
CA SER A 146 10.77 6.28 -9.55
C SER A 146 11.45 7.16 -10.60
N LEU A 147 10.96 7.15 -11.83
CA LEU A 147 11.49 8.00 -12.92
C LEU A 147 11.25 9.48 -12.62
N VAL A 148 10.04 9.85 -12.19
CA VAL A 148 9.72 11.23 -11.80
C VAL A 148 10.64 11.70 -10.67
N GLY A 149 10.82 10.87 -9.63
CA GLY A 149 11.71 11.19 -8.53
C GLY A 149 13.16 11.36 -8.95
N ALA A 150 13.65 10.50 -9.84
CA ALA A 150 15.01 10.59 -10.38
C ALA A 150 15.22 11.86 -11.22
N VAL A 151 14.26 12.20 -12.09
CA VAL A 151 14.30 13.42 -12.90
C VAL A 151 14.27 14.67 -12.01
N LEU A 152 13.35 14.74 -11.06
CA LEU A 152 13.25 15.90 -10.16
C LEU A 152 14.50 16.06 -9.27
N ARG A 153 15.14 14.94 -8.91
CA ARG A 153 16.40 14.98 -8.19
C ARG A 153 17.55 15.46 -9.09
N GLY A 154 17.60 15.00 -10.33
CA GLY A 154 18.58 15.46 -11.32
C GLY A 154 18.43 16.94 -11.71
N LEU A 155 17.24 17.53 -11.49
CA LEU A 155 16.96 18.96 -11.67
C LEU A 155 17.11 19.76 -10.36
N ASP A 156 17.71 19.19 -9.33
CA ASP A 156 17.91 19.80 -8.01
C ASP A 156 16.63 20.33 -7.34
N VAL A 157 15.46 19.75 -7.70
CA VAL A 157 14.20 20.08 -7.04
C VAL A 157 14.22 19.56 -5.60
N ALA A 158 14.04 20.47 -4.64
CA ALA A 158 14.05 20.11 -3.22
C ALA A 158 13.04 19.00 -2.89
N PRO A 159 13.40 18.03 -2.00
CA PRO A 159 12.52 16.94 -1.59
C PRO A 159 11.17 17.43 -1.08
N ALA A 160 11.14 18.53 -0.32
CA ALA A 160 9.90 19.12 0.17
C ALA A 160 8.97 19.55 -0.96
N ILE A 161 9.48 20.24 -2.00
CA ILE A 161 8.65 20.66 -3.14
C ILE A 161 8.05 19.43 -3.84
N HIS A 162 8.86 18.40 -4.06
CA HIS A 162 8.39 17.15 -4.69
C HIS A 162 7.30 16.47 -3.84
N LEU A 163 7.61 16.14 -2.58
CA LEU A 163 6.73 15.32 -1.76
C LEU A 163 5.46 16.06 -1.34
N TRP A 164 5.55 17.34 -0.98
CA TRP A 164 4.37 18.15 -0.67
C TRP A 164 3.54 18.50 -1.90
N GLY A 165 4.17 18.66 -3.08
CA GLY A 165 3.46 18.85 -4.34
C GLY A 165 2.72 17.60 -4.82
N MET A 166 3.32 16.42 -4.64
CA MET A 166 2.69 15.15 -5.00
C MET A 166 1.55 14.75 -4.06
N ALA A 167 1.61 15.14 -2.78
CA ALA A 167 0.64 14.72 -1.80
C ALA A 167 -0.81 15.06 -2.16
N PRO A 168 -1.19 16.30 -2.46
CA PRO A 168 -2.57 16.63 -2.85
C PRO A 168 -2.99 15.94 -4.17
N LEU A 169 -2.07 15.79 -5.12
CA LEU A 169 -2.37 15.11 -6.39
C LEU A 169 -2.69 13.64 -6.19
N LEU A 170 -1.91 12.94 -5.37
CA LEU A 170 -2.12 11.52 -5.07
C LEU A 170 -3.39 11.30 -4.24
N ILE A 171 -3.68 12.19 -3.29
CA ILE A 171 -4.92 12.12 -2.51
C ILE A 171 -6.12 12.40 -3.42
N ALA A 172 -6.06 13.40 -4.29
CA ALA A 172 -7.13 13.68 -5.24
C ALA A 172 -7.36 12.50 -6.20
N LEU A 173 -6.29 11.89 -6.72
CA LEU A 173 -6.36 10.70 -7.57
C LEU A 173 -7.00 9.52 -6.81
N LEU A 174 -6.58 9.28 -5.57
CA LEU A 174 -7.17 8.25 -4.71
C LEU A 174 -8.69 8.47 -4.54
N LEU A 175 -9.09 9.69 -4.19
CA LEU A 175 -10.50 10.01 -3.98
C LEU A 175 -11.30 9.84 -5.27
N TRP A 176 -10.78 10.30 -6.40
CA TRP A 176 -11.43 10.14 -7.71
C TRP A 176 -11.61 8.66 -8.10
N VAL A 177 -10.63 7.81 -7.80
CA VAL A 177 -10.68 6.38 -8.11
C VAL A 177 -11.56 5.63 -7.11
N ALA A 178 -11.36 5.83 -5.79
CA ALA A 178 -11.92 4.99 -4.76
C ALA A 178 -13.33 5.41 -4.29
N LEU A 179 -13.68 6.70 -4.30
CA LEU A 179 -15.00 7.13 -3.83
C LEU A 179 -16.16 6.57 -4.64
N PRO A 180 -16.11 6.47 -5.98
CA PRO A 180 -17.22 5.91 -6.74
C PRO A 180 -17.23 4.39 -6.81
N MET A 181 -16.25 3.69 -6.20
CA MET A 181 -16.24 2.22 -6.18
C MET A 181 -17.39 1.70 -5.33
N PRO A 182 -18.20 0.76 -5.85
CA PRO A 182 -19.21 0.11 -5.05
C PRO A 182 -18.57 -0.74 -3.95
N ALA A 183 -19.21 -0.84 -2.78
CA ALA A 183 -18.78 -1.79 -1.75
C ALA A 183 -19.02 -3.22 -2.26
N MET A 184 -17.95 -3.99 -2.39
CA MET A 184 -18.05 -5.39 -2.78
C MET A 184 -18.36 -6.28 -1.57
N PRO A 185 -19.26 -7.28 -1.72
CA PRO A 185 -19.51 -8.24 -0.66
C PRO A 185 -18.24 -9.05 -0.38
N PRO A 186 -18.07 -9.53 0.87
CA PRO A 186 -17.02 -10.49 1.18
C PRO A 186 -17.13 -11.72 0.28
N ARG A 187 -15.96 -12.30 -0.07
CA ARG A 187 -15.97 -13.57 -0.79
C ARG A 187 -16.62 -14.64 0.09
N PRO A 188 -17.58 -15.44 -0.42
CA PRO A 188 -18.10 -16.57 0.34
C PRO A 188 -16.94 -17.47 0.77
N HIS A 189 -16.84 -17.76 2.05
CA HIS A 189 -15.82 -18.68 2.54
C HIS A 189 -16.04 -20.04 1.91
N ALA A 190 -15.01 -20.61 1.28
CA ALA A 190 -15.05 -21.97 0.73
C ALA A 190 -15.27 -23.07 1.79
N GLY A 191 -15.42 -22.69 3.06
CA GLY A 191 -15.55 -23.55 4.23
C GLY A 191 -16.94 -24.00 4.63
N GLU A 192 -18.02 -23.53 3.97
CA GLU A 192 -19.37 -24.06 4.27
C GLU A 192 -19.72 -25.34 3.53
N LYS A 193 -18.90 -25.82 2.59
CA LYS A 193 -18.97 -27.19 2.07
C LYS A 193 -17.86 -28.00 2.74
N GLY A 194 -18.18 -28.52 3.90
CA GLY A 194 -17.57 -29.63 4.63
C GLY A 194 -16.23 -30.19 4.11
N SER A 195 -15.14 -29.49 4.26
CA SER A 195 -13.84 -30.14 4.36
C SER A 195 -13.57 -30.41 5.86
N LYS A 196 -14.13 -31.51 6.37
CA LYS A 196 -13.51 -32.21 7.48
C LYS A 196 -12.12 -32.58 6.97
N LEU A 197 -11.10 -31.83 7.38
CA LEU A 197 -9.72 -32.30 7.26
C LEU A 197 -9.66 -33.59 8.06
N ALA A 198 -9.80 -34.73 7.39
CA ALA A 198 -9.53 -36.02 7.97
C ALA A 198 -8.02 -36.04 8.26
N ILE A 199 -7.65 -35.67 9.48
CA ILE A 199 -6.30 -35.95 9.99
C ILE A 199 -6.23 -37.48 9.98
N PRO A 200 -5.36 -38.11 9.17
CA PRO A 200 -5.19 -39.56 9.24
C PRO A 200 -4.71 -39.88 10.64
N THR A 201 -5.56 -40.50 11.43
CA THR A 201 -5.17 -41.05 12.71
C THR A 201 -4.19 -42.20 12.46
N LEU A 202 -3.13 -42.25 13.26
CA LEU A 202 -2.10 -43.31 13.22
C LEU A 202 -2.64 -44.74 13.24
N ALA A 203 -3.94 -44.94 13.43
CA ALA A 203 -4.64 -46.21 13.39
C ALA A 203 -4.85 -46.84 12.00
N THR A 204 -4.49 -46.14 10.90
CA THR A 204 -4.63 -46.64 9.52
C THR A 204 -3.31 -47.10 8.91
N LEU A 205 -2.22 -47.19 9.68
CA LEU A 205 -0.90 -47.63 9.24
C LEU A 205 -0.50 -48.96 9.92
N GLY A 206 -1.48 -49.78 10.29
CA GLY A 206 -1.27 -51.15 10.76
C GLY A 206 -1.62 -52.18 9.72
#